data_b18ef02767741b8ded668feb6c204096
#
_entry.id   b18ef02767741b8ded668feb6c204096
#
_cell.length_a   1.000
_cell.length_b   1.000
_cell.length_c   1.000
_cell.angle_alpha   90.00
_cell.angle_beta   90.00
_cell.angle_gamma   90.00
#
_symmetry.space_group_name_H-M   'P 1'
#
loop_
_entity.id
_entity.type
_entity.pdbx_description
1 polymer ?
#
loop_
_entity_poly.entity_id
_entity_poly.type
_entity_poly.pdbx_seq_one_letter_code
_entity_poly.pdbx_strand_id
1 'polypeptide(L)'
;IIANLFRKALKKNKCNTNCVQFIESKNRYYVNYILTKMSKYLDVIIPRGGKNLLKKVQTKATVPTIGHLEGVCHVYIDSKANLNMAIKIIKNAKMRNVSICGAAETLLIDKMCLKTHCKPLLDELSKLGCTIIADKKIRKIYSRKIKLAKEKDWYTEYLSPIISVKSVNGVDEAIFHINKYGTSHTDSIVTNNKKIAEKFLSNVNSSIAIHNASTQFADGGEFGFGAEVGISTNKLHPRGPVGLDQLTTYKYILVGKGQIRS
;
A
#
# COMPACT_ATOMS: atom_id res chain seq x y z
N ILE A 1 -14.87 25.03 -10.14
CA ILE A 1 -14.88 24.70 -11.60
C ILE A 1 -15.28 23.24 -11.78
N ILE A 2 -14.52 22.24 -11.28
CA ILE A 2 -14.74 20.81 -11.53
C ILE A 2 -16.14 20.36 -11.07
N ALA A 3 -16.59 20.69 -9.86
CA ALA A 3 -17.91 20.34 -9.36
C ALA A 3 -19.04 20.87 -10.25
N ASN A 4 -18.87 22.08 -10.80
CA ASN A 4 -19.85 22.68 -11.72
C ASN A 4 -19.88 21.97 -13.09
N LEU A 5 -18.75 21.47 -13.57
CA LEU A 5 -18.69 20.66 -14.79
C LEU A 5 -19.43 19.32 -14.59
N PHE A 6 -19.21 18.64 -13.45
CA PHE A 6 -19.98 17.43 -13.10
C PHE A 6 -21.47 17.71 -13.03
N ARG A 7 -21.91 18.78 -12.36
CA ARG A 7 -23.34 19.14 -12.28
C ARG A 7 -23.96 19.43 -13.67
N LYS A 8 -23.20 20.11 -14.55
CA LYS A 8 -23.66 20.33 -15.95
C LYS A 8 -23.79 19.01 -16.71
N ALA A 9 -22.82 18.11 -16.56
CA ALA A 9 -22.88 16.78 -17.19
C ALA A 9 -24.05 15.95 -16.67
N LEU A 10 -24.27 15.90 -15.36
CA LEU A 10 -25.42 15.23 -14.74
C LEU A 10 -26.75 15.78 -15.28
N LYS A 11 -26.90 17.11 -15.33
CA LYS A 11 -28.11 17.77 -15.88
C LYS A 11 -28.34 17.40 -17.34
N LYS A 12 -27.27 17.41 -18.18
CA LYS A 12 -27.36 17.04 -19.60
C LYS A 12 -27.84 15.57 -19.78
N ASN A 13 -27.43 14.68 -18.89
CA ASN A 13 -27.80 13.27 -18.92
C ASN A 13 -29.07 12.94 -18.09
N LYS A 14 -29.86 13.93 -17.68
CA LYS A 14 -31.07 13.80 -16.88
C LYS A 14 -30.84 13.07 -15.53
N CYS A 15 -29.62 13.14 -14.99
CA CYS A 15 -29.28 12.61 -13.68
C CYS A 15 -29.48 13.68 -12.59
N ASN A 16 -29.67 13.22 -11.34
CA ASN A 16 -29.80 14.13 -10.21
C ASN A 16 -28.49 14.89 -9.99
N THR A 17 -28.53 16.22 -10.06
CA THR A 17 -27.34 17.08 -9.88
C THR A 17 -26.78 17.05 -8.46
N ASN A 18 -27.57 16.60 -7.47
CA ASN A 18 -27.12 16.45 -6.08
C ASN A 18 -26.25 15.19 -5.86
N CYS A 19 -26.06 14.34 -6.88
CA CYS A 19 -25.10 13.22 -6.80
C CYS A 19 -23.66 13.69 -6.59
N VAL A 20 -23.32 14.94 -6.98
CA VAL A 20 -22.01 15.54 -6.74
C VAL A 20 -22.18 16.86 -6.01
N GLN A 21 -21.77 16.88 -4.75
CA GLN A 21 -21.84 18.04 -3.89
C GLN A 21 -20.42 18.55 -3.56
N PHE A 22 -20.31 19.84 -3.32
CA PHE A 22 -19.05 20.51 -3.00
C PHE A 22 -19.28 21.57 -1.92
N ILE A 23 -18.43 21.58 -0.90
CA ILE A 23 -18.44 22.58 0.17
C ILE A 23 -17.54 23.74 -0.25
N GLU A 24 -18.13 24.89 -0.54
CA GLU A 24 -17.43 26.09 -1.02
C GLU A 24 -16.71 26.87 0.10
N SER A 25 -16.09 26.17 1.02
CA SER A 25 -15.38 26.79 2.14
C SER A 25 -14.02 26.14 2.38
N LYS A 26 -13.02 26.96 2.60
CA LYS A 26 -11.67 26.54 3.01
C LYS A 26 -11.55 26.34 4.54
N ASN A 27 -12.60 26.65 5.30
CA ASN A 27 -12.57 26.56 6.75
C ASN A 27 -12.52 25.09 7.19
N ARG A 28 -11.49 24.73 7.93
CA ARG A 28 -11.30 23.38 8.47
C ARG A 28 -12.34 22.99 9.54
N TYR A 29 -13.18 23.90 9.99
CA TYR A 29 -14.36 23.62 10.81
C TYR A 29 -15.26 22.58 10.11
N TYR A 30 -15.53 22.73 8.83
CA TYR A 30 -16.37 21.79 8.07
C TYR A 30 -15.79 20.39 8.00
N VAL A 31 -14.47 20.24 7.93
CA VAL A 31 -13.82 18.91 8.02
C VAL A 31 -14.14 18.25 9.36
N ASN A 32 -14.03 19.00 10.47
CA ASN A 32 -14.39 18.45 11.79
C ASN A 32 -15.86 18.09 11.87
N TYR A 33 -16.74 18.95 11.36
CA TYR A 33 -18.18 18.73 11.36
C TYR A 33 -18.54 17.45 10.58
N ILE A 34 -17.97 17.26 9.37
CA ILE A 34 -18.13 16.05 8.56
C ILE A 34 -17.70 14.81 9.35
N LEU A 35 -16.53 14.86 9.98
CA LEU A 35 -15.97 13.72 10.71
C LEU A 35 -16.80 13.31 11.92
N THR A 36 -17.45 14.27 12.61
CA THR A 36 -18.03 14.03 13.95
C THR A 36 -19.54 14.19 14.04
N LYS A 37 -20.20 14.82 13.07
CA LYS A 37 -21.62 15.19 13.16
C LYS A 37 -22.48 14.71 11.98
N MET A 38 -21.88 14.09 10.96
CA MET A 38 -22.60 13.73 9.75
C MET A 38 -22.81 12.22 9.57
N SER A 39 -22.68 11.43 10.60
CA SER A 39 -22.85 9.95 10.56
C SER A 39 -24.23 9.49 10.04
N LYS A 40 -25.26 10.33 10.14
CA LYS A 40 -26.59 10.05 9.58
C LYS A 40 -26.68 10.22 8.05
N TYR A 41 -25.69 10.87 7.45
CA TYR A 41 -25.71 11.27 6.04
C TYR A 41 -24.53 10.70 5.24
N LEU A 42 -23.55 10.09 5.92
CA LEU A 42 -22.32 9.57 5.31
C LEU A 42 -22.17 8.11 5.69
N ASP A 43 -21.95 7.27 4.70
CA ASP A 43 -21.67 5.85 4.86
C ASP A 43 -20.16 5.59 5.00
N VAL A 44 -19.32 6.39 4.31
CA VAL A 44 -17.87 6.22 4.27
C VAL A 44 -17.15 7.54 4.03
N ILE A 45 -15.95 7.67 4.59
CA ILE A 45 -15.05 8.80 4.36
C ILE A 45 -13.77 8.30 3.68
N ILE A 46 -13.42 8.92 2.57
CA ILE A 46 -12.19 8.63 1.81
C ILE A 46 -11.28 9.85 1.92
N PRO A 47 -10.29 9.84 2.82
CA PRO A 47 -9.42 11.00 3.01
C PRO A 47 -8.39 11.11 1.88
N ARG A 48 -8.12 12.34 1.44
CA ARG A 48 -7.02 12.70 0.55
C ARG A 48 -6.28 13.89 1.13
N GLY A 49 -4.98 13.75 1.35
CA GLY A 49 -4.15 14.82 1.90
C GLY A 49 -2.95 14.30 2.68
N GLY A 50 -2.23 15.19 3.35
CA GLY A 50 -1.04 14.84 4.12
C GLY A 50 -1.34 14.09 5.44
N LYS A 51 -0.31 13.52 6.05
CA LYS A 51 -0.34 12.69 7.28
C LYS A 51 -1.21 13.28 8.40
N ASN A 52 -1.18 14.59 8.62
CA ASN A 52 -1.97 15.24 9.67
C ASN A 52 -3.49 15.11 9.44
N LEU A 53 -3.93 15.24 8.19
CA LEU A 53 -5.35 15.05 7.85
C LEU A 53 -5.74 13.58 8.00
N LEU A 54 -4.94 12.66 7.48
CA LEU A 54 -5.18 11.22 7.55
C LEU A 54 -5.28 10.76 9.01
N LYS A 55 -4.32 11.15 9.86
CA LYS A 55 -4.35 10.88 11.31
C LYS A 55 -5.61 11.44 11.97
N LYS A 56 -6.00 12.69 11.61
CA LYS A 56 -7.21 13.31 12.13
C LYS A 56 -8.48 12.54 11.73
N VAL A 57 -8.55 12.08 10.48
CA VAL A 57 -9.67 11.26 10.01
C VAL A 57 -9.75 9.95 10.78
N GLN A 58 -8.65 9.21 10.89
CA GLN A 58 -8.62 7.94 11.61
C GLN A 58 -9.01 8.05 13.09
N THR A 59 -8.67 9.18 13.75
CA THR A 59 -8.94 9.35 15.19
C THR A 59 -10.30 9.99 15.48
N LYS A 60 -10.93 10.67 14.52
CA LYS A 60 -12.16 11.46 14.75
C LYS A 60 -13.35 11.04 13.92
N ALA A 61 -13.17 10.24 12.88
CA ALA A 61 -14.30 9.82 12.04
C ALA A 61 -15.25 8.93 12.84
N THR A 62 -16.53 9.24 12.75
CA THR A 62 -17.63 8.48 13.36
C THR A 62 -18.27 7.49 12.39
N VAL A 63 -17.76 7.42 11.17
CA VAL A 63 -18.14 6.46 10.11
C VAL A 63 -16.90 5.75 9.57
N PRO A 64 -17.05 4.60 8.90
CA PRO A 64 -15.95 3.88 8.29
C PRO A 64 -15.10 4.77 7.37
N THR A 65 -13.81 4.52 7.36
CA THR A 65 -12.87 5.24 6.49
C THR A 65 -12.16 4.28 5.55
N ILE A 66 -11.99 4.67 4.30
CA ILE A 66 -11.22 3.94 3.30
C ILE A 66 -9.92 4.70 3.04
N GLY A 67 -8.78 4.07 3.31
CA GLY A 67 -7.47 4.67 3.10
C GLY A 67 -6.36 4.03 3.93
N HIS A 68 -5.16 4.57 3.80
CA HIS A 68 -3.98 4.21 4.57
C HIS A 68 -3.26 5.48 5.04
N LEU A 69 -2.45 5.38 6.09
CA LEU A 69 -1.62 6.51 6.57
C LEU A 69 -0.31 6.61 5.81
N GLU A 70 0.36 5.49 5.67
CA GLU A 70 1.70 5.34 5.12
C GLU A 70 1.80 4.01 4.36
N GLY A 71 2.70 3.97 3.37
CA GLY A 71 3.03 2.79 2.58
C GLY A 71 4.46 2.32 2.85
N VAL A 72 4.74 1.72 4.03
CA VAL A 72 6.05 1.08 4.28
C VAL A 72 6.03 -0.32 3.66
N CYS A 73 6.29 -0.37 2.35
CA CYS A 73 6.28 -1.59 1.57
C CYS A 73 7.65 -2.29 1.57
N HIS A 74 7.63 -3.63 1.51
CA HIS A 74 8.84 -4.44 1.54
C HIS A 74 8.98 -5.31 0.28
N VAL A 75 10.24 -5.55 -0.10
CA VAL A 75 10.59 -6.63 -1.03
C VAL A 75 11.53 -7.58 -0.31
N TYR A 76 11.14 -8.85 -0.19
CA TYR A 76 11.96 -9.90 0.38
C TYR A 76 12.59 -10.75 -0.72
N ILE A 77 13.91 -10.87 -0.71
CA ILE A 77 14.68 -11.73 -1.61
C ILE A 77 15.04 -13.01 -0.87
N ASP A 78 14.37 -14.09 -1.22
CA ASP A 78 14.60 -15.42 -0.68
C ASP A 78 15.90 -16.08 -1.21
N SER A 79 16.40 -17.06 -0.50
CA SER A 79 17.61 -17.83 -0.87
C SER A 79 17.54 -18.50 -2.25
N LYS A 80 16.33 -18.80 -2.73
CA LYS A 80 16.06 -19.40 -4.06
C LYS A 80 15.58 -18.37 -5.10
N ALA A 81 15.80 -17.09 -4.85
CA ALA A 81 15.47 -16.04 -5.82
C ALA A 81 16.38 -16.13 -7.05
N ASN A 82 15.81 -15.89 -8.25
CA ASN A 82 16.60 -15.62 -9.43
C ASN A 82 17.15 -14.19 -9.34
N LEU A 83 18.45 -14.02 -9.44
CA LEU A 83 19.12 -12.73 -9.28
C LEU A 83 18.65 -11.69 -10.31
N ASN A 84 18.53 -12.04 -11.57
CA ASN A 84 18.11 -11.11 -12.62
C ASN A 84 16.67 -10.65 -12.42
N MET A 85 15.78 -11.55 -12.00
CA MET A 85 14.41 -11.22 -11.62
C MET A 85 14.39 -10.28 -10.40
N ALA A 86 15.17 -10.61 -9.36
CA ALA A 86 15.27 -9.80 -8.16
C ALA A 86 15.74 -8.36 -8.45
N ILE A 87 16.74 -8.20 -9.31
CA ILE A 87 17.23 -6.89 -9.76
C ILE A 87 16.12 -6.11 -10.48
N LYS A 88 15.42 -6.73 -11.43
CA LYS A 88 14.33 -6.08 -12.17
C LYS A 88 13.20 -5.63 -11.23
N ILE A 89 12.80 -6.50 -10.31
CA ILE A 89 11.72 -6.24 -9.35
C ILE A 89 12.09 -5.11 -8.42
N ILE A 90 13.25 -5.17 -7.73
CA ILE A 90 13.59 -4.13 -6.75
C ILE A 90 13.86 -2.77 -7.40
N LYS A 91 14.46 -2.76 -8.59
CA LYS A 91 14.63 -1.56 -9.38
C LYS A 91 13.29 -0.89 -9.70
N ASN A 92 12.33 -1.66 -10.19
CA ASN A 92 10.98 -1.16 -10.47
C ASN A 92 10.26 -0.77 -9.19
N ALA A 93 10.24 -1.62 -8.17
CA ALA A 93 9.55 -1.40 -6.91
C ALA A 93 10.01 -0.13 -6.19
N LYS A 94 11.31 0.23 -6.26
CA LYS A 94 11.82 1.45 -5.62
C LYS A 94 11.92 2.64 -6.55
N MET A 95 12.41 2.45 -7.78
CA MET A 95 12.90 3.57 -8.58
C MET A 95 11.98 3.98 -9.75
N ARG A 96 10.92 3.22 -10.08
CA ARG A 96 9.94 3.61 -11.10
C ARG A 96 9.23 4.90 -10.72
N ASN A 97 8.72 4.97 -9.50
CA ASN A 97 8.15 6.18 -8.89
C ASN A 97 8.34 6.10 -7.38
N VAL A 98 9.22 6.95 -6.85
CA VAL A 98 9.56 6.95 -5.42
C VAL A 98 8.50 7.62 -4.54
N SER A 99 7.56 8.36 -5.13
CA SER A 99 6.60 9.20 -4.40
C SER A 99 5.22 8.57 -4.23
N ILE A 100 5.08 7.29 -4.56
CA ILE A 100 3.80 6.57 -4.39
C ILE A 100 3.87 5.59 -3.23
N CYS A 101 2.74 5.32 -2.59
CA CYS A 101 2.61 4.45 -1.43
C CYS A 101 3.01 2.97 -1.69
N GLY A 102 2.97 2.52 -2.96
CA GLY A 102 3.45 1.20 -3.37
C GLY A 102 4.95 1.12 -3.62
N ALA A 103 5.72 2.21 -3.45
CA ALA A 103 7.17 2.17 -3.56
C ALA A 103 7.79 1.35 -2.41
N ALA A 104 8.76 0.49 -2.73
CA ALA A 104 9.46 -0.26 -1.70
C ALA A 104 10.29 0.67 -0.82
N GLU A 105 10.10 0.58 0.49
CA GLU A 105 10.86 1.35 1.49
C GLU A 105 11.89 0.50 2.23
N THR A 106 11.68 -0.83 2.22
CA THR A 106 12.61 -1.79 2.82
C THR A 106 12.87 -2.97 1.90
N LEU A 107 14.15 -3.30 1.71
CA LEU A 107 14.64 -4.50 1.05
C LEU A 107 15.15 -5.48 2.10
N LEU A 108 14.55 -6.66 2.17
CA LEU A 108 14.99 -7.77 3.00
C LEU A 108 15.75 -8.79 2.15
N ILE A 109 16.93 -9.21 2.58
CA ILE A 109 17.74 -10.19 1.84
C ILE A 109 18.03 -11.38 2.75
N ASP A 110 17.71 -12.60 2.28
CA ASP A 110 18.04 -13.81 3.00
C ASP A 110 19.55 -13.96 3.20
N LYS A 111 19.96 -14.35 4.38
CA LYS A 111 21.38 -14.59 4.74
C LYS A 111 22.06 -15.57 3.81
N MET A 112 21.34 -16.58 3.32
CA MET A 112 21.89 -17.64 2.47
C MET A 112 22.31 -17.13 1.09
N CYS A 113 21.66 -16.07 0.59
CA CYS A 113 22.00 -15.47 -0.70
C CYS A 113 22.74 -14.12 -0.61
N LEU A 114 23.13 -13.66 0.57
CA LEU A 114 23.83 -12.39 0.74
C LEU A 114 25.08 -12.25 -0.12
N LYS A 115 25.91 -13.30 -0.20
CA LYS A 115 27.17 -13.27 -0.98
C LYS A 115 26.93 -13.08 -2.48
N THR A 116 25.84 -13.58 -3.01
CA THR A 116 25.53 -13.57 -4.44
C THR A 116 24.61 -12.42 -4.85
N HIS A 117 23.66 -12.02 -3.99
CA HIS A 117 22.60 -11.08 -4.35
C HIS A 117 22.82 -9.68 -3.81
N CYS A 118 23.42 -9.52 -2.61
CA CYS A 118 23.50 -8.22 -1.95
C CYS A 118 24.19 -7.17 -2.84
N LYS A 119 25.43 -7.44 -3.28
CA LYS A 119 26.20 -6.47 -4.07
C LYS A 119 25.52 -6.09 -5.38
N PRO A 120 25.07 -7.02 -6.25
CA PRO A 120 24.39 -6.67 -7.51
C PRO A 120 23.11 -5.85 -7.31
N LEU A 121 22.27 -6.19 -6.31
CA LEU A 121 21.05 -5.46 -6.03
C LEU A 121 21.33 -4.01 -5.60
N LEU A 122 22.28 -3.84 -4.67
CA LEU A 122 22.62 -2.52 -4.15
C LEU A 122 23.38 -1.66 -5.16
N ASP A 123 24.22 -2.25 -6.01
CA ASP A 123 24.89 -1.55 -7.09
C ASP A 123 23.89 -0.98 -8.10
N GLU A 124 22.87 -1.75 -8.50
CA GLU A 124 21.84 -1.26 -9.40
C GLU A 124 21.01 -0.11 -8.79
N LEU A 125 20.61 -0.22 -7.54
CA LEU A 125 19.92 0.87 -6.84
C LEU A 125 20.80 2.12 -6.73
N SER A 126 22.07 1.94 -6.38
CA SER A 126 23.06 3.05 -6.26
C SER A 126 23.32 3.74 -7.59
N LYS A 127 23.39 3.00 -8.70
CA LYS A 127 23.56 3.56 -10.06
C LYS A 127 22.39 4.48 -10.44
N LEU A 128 21.20 4.22 -9.90
CA LEU A 128 20.00 5.03 -10.12
C LEU A 128 19.87 6.19 -9.12
N GLY A 129 20.88 6.43 -8.28
CA GLY A 129 20.89 7.50 -7.31
C GLY A 129 20.15 7.18 -5.99
N CYS A 130 19.82 5.90 -5.73
CA CYS A 130 19.18 5.51 -4.49
C CYS A 130 20.18 5.52 -3.32
N THR A 131 19.85 6.23 -2.26
CA THR A 131 20.59 6.21 -1.00
C THR A 131 20.24 4.95 -0.21
N ILE A 132 21.27 4.20 0.21
CA ILE A 132 21.10 2.96 0.95
C ILE A 132 21.39 3.19 2.43
N ILE A 133 20.47 2.75 3.27
CA ILE A 133 20.60 2.69 4.73
C ILE A 133 20.51 1.21 5.11
N ALA A 134 21.51 0.63 5.77
CA ALA A 134 21.55 -0.81 5.94
C ALA A 134 21.96 -1.27 7.35
N ASP A 135 21.60 -2.52 7.68
CA ASP A 135 22.03 -3.16 8.91
C ASP A 135 23.56 -3.39 8.94
N LYS A 136 24.08 -3.79 10.10
CA LYS A 136 25.52 -4.04 10.30
C LYS A 136 26.07 -5.13 9.39
N LYS A 137 25.27 -6.16 9.05
CA LYS A 137 25.72 -7.29 8.21
C LYS A 137 25.85 -6.88 6.76
N ILE A 138 24.85 -6.21 6.22
CA ILE A 138 24.88 -5.66 4.86
C ILE A 138 26.06 -4.69 4.71
N ARG A 139 26.28 -3.79 5.69
CA ARG A 139 27.42 -2.86 5.67
C ARG A 139 28.77 -3.53 5.63
N LYS A 140 28.93 -4.70 6.26
CA LYS A 140 30.20 -5.47 6.21
C LYS A 140 30.45 -6.09 4.83
N ILE A 141 29.38 -6.46 4.12
CA ILE A 141 29.48 -7.14 2.82
C ILE A 141 29.58 -6.14 1.67
N TYR A 142 28.83 -5.04 1.78
CA TYR A 142 28.80 -4.00 0.75
C TYR A 142 29.87 -2.95 1.04
N SER A 143 30.94 -2.97 0.25
CA SER A 143 32.16 -2.18 0.48
C SER A 143 32.04 -0.66 0.31
N ARG A 144 30.90 -0.18 -0.23
CA ARG A 144 30.65 1.26 -0.37
C ARG A 144 30.26 1.89 0.98
N LYS A 145 30.57 3.18 1.15
CA LYS A 145 30.15 3.93 2.34
C LYS A 145 28.63 4.13 2.35
N ILE A 146 27.93 3.37 3.19
CA ILE A 146 26.49 3.47 3.40
C ILE A 146 26.15 3.75 4.86
N LYS A 147 24.99 4.38 5.10
CA LYS A 147 24.54 4.73 6.47
C LYS A 147 24.12 3.47 7.24
N LEU A 148 24.35 3.47 8.54
CA LEU A 148 23.84 2.42 9.41
C LEU A 148 22.36 2.68 9.70
N ALA A 149 21.53 1.67 9.50
CA ALA A 149 20.12 1.71 9.83
C ALA A 149 19.90 1.80 11.35
N LYS A 150 18.97 2.64 11.75
CA LYS A 150 18.44 2.78 13.11
C LYS A 150 17.05 2.17 13.16
N GLU A 151 16.53 1.89 14.34
CA GLU A 151 15.20 1.30 14.52
C GLU A 151 14.08 2.08 13.79
N LYS A 152 14.14 3.41 13.83
CA LYS A 152 13.19 4.28 13.15
C LYS A 152 13.16 4.11 11.63
N ASP A 153 14.28 3.71 11.02
CA ASP A 153 14.38 3.59 9.57
C ASP A 153 13.51 2.45 9.04
N TRP A 154 13.22 1.44 9.88
CA TRP A 154 12.33 0.33 9.54
C TRP A 154 10.85 0.73 9.48
N TYR A 155 10.45 1.81 10.18
CA TYR A 155 9.08 2.37 10.16
C TYR A 155 8.92 3.53 9.18
N THR A 156 9.97 3.88 8.43
CA THR A 156 9.96 5.12 7.65
C THR A 156 9.49 4.90 6.22
N GLU A 157 8.42 5.60 5.84
CA GLU A 157 8.06 5.84 4.46
C GLU A 157 8.85 7.05 3.96
N TYR A 158 9.86 6.82 3.11
CA TYR A 158 10.78 7.88 2.64
C TYR A 158 10.17 8.77 1.56
N LEU A 159 9.33 8.20 0.68
CA LEU A 159 8.78 8.88 -0.52
C LEU A 159 9.88 9.59 -1.35
N SER A 160 11.05 9.02 -1.38
CA SER A 160 12.28 9.57 -1.97
C SER A 160 13.21 8.43 -2.38
N PRO A 161 14.28 8.69 -3.17
CA PRO A 161 15.23 7.65 -3.57
C PRO A 161 16.12 7.22 -2.38
N ILE A 162 15.50 6.72 -1.33
CA ILE A 162 16.14 6.16 -0.12
C ILE A 162 15.51 4.81 0.17
N ILE A 163 16.30 3.81 0.52
CA ILE A 163 15.81 2.49 0.90
C ILE A 163 16.56 1.93 2.11
N SER A 164 15.82 1.33 3.03
CA SER A 164 16.37 0.53 4.13
C SER A 164 16.67 -0.88 3.67
N VAL A 165 17.81 -1.47 4.08
CA VAL A 165 18.21 -2.83 3.68
C VAL A 165 18.60 -3.64 4.90
N LYS A 166 17.98 -4.82 5.06
CA LYS A 166 18.23 -5.71 6.19
C LYS A 166 18.46 -7.15 5.74
N SER A 167 19.41 -7.82 6.42
CA SER A 167 19.59 -9.26 6.29
C SER A 167 18.64 -10.00 7.23
N VAL A 168 17.97 -11.04 6.72
CA VAL A 168 17.04 -11.89 7.50
C VAL A 168 17.41 -13.35 7.41
N ASN A 169 17.01 -14.14 8.39
CA ASN A 169 17.26 -15.57 8.46
C ASN A 169 16.01 -16.36 7.99
N GLY A 170 15.83 -16.42 6.68
CA GLY A 170 14.70 -17.12 6.09
C GLY A 170 13.40 -16.33 6.10
N VAL A 171 12.36 -16.95 5.55
CA VAL A 171 11.04 -16.36 5.35
C VAL A 171 10.34 -15.96 6.66
N ASP A 172 10.57 -16.73 7.75
CA ASP A 172 9.91 -16.45 9.04
C ASP A 172 10.38 -15.12 9.64
N GLU A 173 11.69 -14.83 9.61
CA GLU A 173 12.20 -13.54 10.07
C GLU A 173 11.75 -12.41 9.14
N ALA A 174 11.62 -12.67 7.83
CA ALA A 174 11.10 -11.69 6.89
C ALA A 174 9.63 -11.34 7.20
N ILE A 175 8.77 -12.34 7.37
CA ILE A 175 7.36 -12.17 7.75
C ILE A 175 7.24 -11.43 9.08
N PHE A 176 8.02 -11.83 10.09
CA PHE A 176 8.04 -11.15 11.39
C PHE A 176 8.41 -9.67 11.24
N HIS A 177 9.46 -9.37 10.46
CA HIS A 177 9.88 -7.99 10.22
C HIS A 177 8.78 -7.17 9.53
N ILE A 178 8.19 -7.71 8.47
CA ILE A 178 7.11 -7.05 7.72
C ILE A 178 5.90 -6.79 8.61
N ASN A 179 5.46 -7.79 9.36
CA ASN A 179 4.30 -7.63 10.24
C ASN A 179 4.55 -6.67 11.42
N LYS A 180 5.82 -6.52 11.85
CA LYS A 180 6.20 -5.58 12.90
C LYS A 180 6.34 -4.15 12.42
N TYR A 181 6.98 -3.93 11.27
CA TYR A 181 7.40 -2.60 10.81
C TYR A 181 6.57 -2.07 9.64
N GLY A 182 5.94 -2.95 8.88
CA GLY A 182 5.10 -2.59 7.75
C GLY A 182 3.77 -1.95 8.18
N THR A 183 3.13 -1.33 7.22
CA THR A 183 1.85 -0.61 7.39
C THR A 183 0.66 -1.39 6.83
N SER A 184 0.81 -2.68 6.61
CA SER A 184 -0.18 -3.57 6.00
C SER A 184 -0.59 -3.14 4.58
N HIS A 185 0.27 -2.44 3.86
CA HIS A 185 -0.02 -1.96 2.51
C HIS A 185 0.29 -3.04 1.47
N THR A 186 1.52 -3.13 1.01
CA THR A 186 1.92 -4.05 -0.07
C THR A 186 3.31 -4.61 0.20
N ASP A 187 3.43 -5.94 0.16
CA ASP A 187 4.72 -6.60 0.37
C ASP A 187 4.93 -7.72 -0.64
N SER A 188 6.16 -7.86 -1.11
CA SER A 188 6.52 -8.80 -2.18
C SER A 188 7.64 -9.75 -1.75
N ILE A 189 7.55 -11.00 -2.21
CA ILE A 189 8.63 -11.99 -2.14
C ILE A 189 9.13 -12.33 -3.53
N VAL A 190 10.45 -12.44 -3.68
CA VAL A 190 11.09 -12.99 -4.89
C VAL A 190 11.69 -14.34 -4.57
N THR A 191 11.16 -15.40 -5.16
CA THR A 191 11.61 -16.78 -4.95
C THR A 191 11.15 -17.73 -6.06
N ASN A 192 11.93 -18.77 -6.34
CA ASN A 192 11.51 -19.90 -7.16
C ASN A 192 10.92 -21.06 -6.33
N ASN A 193 10.92 -20.95 -5.01
CA ASN A 193 10.35 -21.96 -4.12
C ASN A 193 8.87 -21.69 -3.84
N LYS A 194 7.96 -22.44 -4.46
CA LYS A 194 6.50 -22.30 -4.31
C LYS A 194 6.03 -22.39 -2.87
N LYS A 195 6.54 -23.36 -2.09
CA LYS A 195 6.15 -23.54 -0.67
C LYS A 195 6.52 -22.33 0.19
N ILE A 196 7.70 -21.72 -0.06
CA ILE A 196 8.12 -20.50 0.62
C ILE A 196 7.27 -19.32 0.19
N ALA A 197 6.93 -19.21 -1.10
CA ALA A 197 6.02 -18.19 -1.60
C ALA A 197 4.64 -18.28 -0.95
N GLU A 198 4.03 -19.48 -0.93
CA GLU A 198 2.73 -19.73 -0.29
C GLU A 198 2.75 -19.36 1.20
N LYS A 199 3.82 -19.78 1.91
CA LYS A 199 4.01 -19.42 3.32
C LYS A 199 4.08 -17.91 3.52
N PHE A 200 4.82 -17.20 2.69
CA PHE A 200 4.91 -15.74 2.73
C PHE A 200 3.54 -15.09 2.48
N LEU A 201 2.90 -15.44 1.37
CA LEU A 201 1.62 -14.86 0.95
C LEU A 201 0.51 -15.04 1.99
N SER A 202 0.51 -16.20 2.68
CA SER A 202 -0.51 -16.52 3.69
C SER A 202 -0.25 -15.87 5.05
N ASN A 203 0.98 -15.47 5.36
CA ASN A 203 1.35 -15.06 6.73
C ASN A 203 1.73 -13.57 6.85
N VAL A 204 1.97 -12.85 5.75
CA VAL A 204 2.11 -11.38 5.82
C VAL A 204 0.74 -10.75 6.01
N ASN A 205 0.67 -9.74 6.87
CA ASN A 205 -0.59 -9.04 7.18
C ASN A 205 -0.88 -7.89 6.21
N SER A 206 -0.37 -7.97 5.00
CA SER A 206 -0.50 -6.93 3.97
C SER A 206 -1.84 -7.02 3.25
N SER A 207 -2.36 -5.89 2.81
CA SER A 207 -3.57 -5.84 1.97
C SER A 207 -3.31 -6.47 0.61
N ILE A 208 -2.07 -6.36 0.14
CA ILE A 208 -1.62 -6.92 -1.12
C ILE A 208 -0.32 -7.67 -0.86
N ALA A 209 -0.34 -8.98 -1.01
CA ALA A 209 0.83 -9.85 -0.92
C ALA A 209 1.18 -10.37 -2.32
N ILE A 210 2.44 -10.21 -2.72
CA ILE A 210 2.88 -10.40 -4.12
C ILE A 210 4.00 -11.46 -4.18
N HIS A 211 3.94 -12.32 -5.17
CA HIS A 211 4.99 -13.26 -5.53
C HIS A 211 5.59 -12.91 -6.89
N ASN A 212 6.90 -12.68 -6.95
CA ASN A 212 7.67 -12.44 -8.16
C ASN A 212 7.19 -11.26 -9.02
N ALA A 213 6.65 -10.22 -8.38
CA ALA A 213 6.33 -8.96 -9.05
C ALA A 213 6.64 -7.76 -8.16
N SER A 214 6.69 -6.58 -8.76
CA SER A 214 6.96 -5.31 -8.08
C SER A 214 5.81 -4.92 -7.15
N THR A 215 6.11 -4.31 -6.01
CA THR A 215 5.09 -3.72 -5.13
C THR A 215 4.29 -2.61 -5.81
N GLN A 216 4.82 -2.01 -6.88
CA GLN A 216 4.10 -1.00 -7.67
C GLN A 216 3.06 -1.58 -8.64
N PHE A 217 2.85 -2.91 -8.65
CA PHE A 217 1.67 -3.54 -9.24
C PHE A 217 0.41 -3.37 -8.37
N ALA A 218 0.55 -2.88 -7.14
CA ALA A 218 -0.55 -2.52 -6.26
C ALA A 218 -1.29 -1.28 -6.80
N ASP A 219 -2.15 -1.49 -7.78
CA ASP A 219 -2.90 -0.48 -8.51
C ASP A 219 -4.21 -1.06 -9.05
N GLY A 220 -5.32 -0.34 -8.87
CA GLY A 220 -6.63 -0.81 -9.31
C GLY A 220 -6.75 -0.95 -10.84
N GLY A 221 -5.98 -0.17 -11.60
CA GLY A 221 -5.87 -0.32 -13.05
C GLY A 221 -5.20 -1.62 -13.44
N GLU A 222 -4.05 -1.93 -12.81
CA GLU A 222 -3.32 -3.20 -13.02
C GLU A 222 -4.15 -4.43 -12.58
N PHE A 223 -5.02 -4.28 -11.57
CA PHE A 223 -5.91 -5.35 -11.11
C PHE A 223 -7.19 -5.49 -11.95
N GLY A 224 -7.37 -4.66 -12.98
CA GLY A 224 -8.54 -4.72 -13.85
C GLY A 224 -9.80 -4.08 -13.28
N PHE A 225 -9.70 -3.27 -12.22
CA PHE A 225 -10.85 -2.55 -11.62
C PHE A 225 -11.23 -1.28 -12.40
N GLY A 226 -10.51 -0.98 -13.49
CA GLY A 226 -10.74 0.19 -14.35
C GLY A 226 -10.27 1.50 -13.76
N ALA A 227 -10.47 1.72 -12.48
CA ALA A 227 -10.04 2.91 -11.75
C ALA A 227 -9.75 2.58 -10.28
N GLU A 228 -9.05 3.48 -9.60
CA GLU A 228 -8.77 3.39 -8.17
C GLU A 228 -9.01 4.74 -7.50
N VAL A 229 -9.82 4.76 -6.46
CA VAL A 229 -9.98 5.93 -5.60
C VAL A 229 -8.95 5.96 -4.47
N GLY A 230 -8.37 4.83 -4.16
CA GLY A 230 -7.29 4.66 -3.18
C GLY A 230 -7.08 3.21 -2.78
N ILE A 231 -6.11 2.97 -1.90
CA ILE A 231 -5.80 1.66 -1.33
C ILE A 231 -6.18 1.66 0.14
N SER A 232 -6.95 0.67 0.57
CA SER A 232 -7.34 0.48 1.96
C SER A 232 -6.48 -0.58 2.64
N THR A 233 -5.92 -0.22 3.80
CA THR A 233 -5.18 -1.16 4.66
C THR A 233 -6.04 -1.70 5.82
N ASN A 234 -7.31 -1.30 5.88
CA ASN A 234 -8.25 -1.77 6.89
C ASN A 234 -8.50 -3.27 6.78
N LYS A 235 -8.85 -3.91 7.89
CA LYS A 235 -9.33 -5.30 7.89
C LYS A 235 -10.82 -5.41 7.61
N LEU A 236 -11.58 -4.33 7.81
CA LEU A 236 -12.97 -4.22 7.35
C LEU A 236 -12.98 -3.98 5.84
N HIS A 237 -13.96 -4.57 5.17
CA HIS A 237 -14.16 -4.43 3.74
C HIS A 237 -14.51 -2.97 3.34
N PRO A 238 -13.96 -2.42 2.24
CA PRO A 238 -13.01 -3.04 1.34
C PRO A 238 -11.56 -2.97 1.85
N ARG A 239 -10.72 -3.89 1.36
CA ARG A 239 -9.30 -3.97 1.63
C ARG A 239 -8.51 -4.10 0.33
N GLY A 240 -7.34 -3.47 0.23
CA GLY A 240 -6.56 -3.37 -1.00
C GLY A 240 -7.01 -2.21 -1.89
N PRO A 241 -6.77 -2.27 -3.22
CA PRO A 241 -7.23 -1.25 -4.15
C PRO A 241 -8.75 -1.14 -4.16
N VAL A 242 -9.25 0.10 -4.16
CA VAL A 242 -10.69 0.42 -4.09
C VAL A 242 -11.14 1.05 -5.40
N GLY A 243 -11.85 0.29 -6.20
CA GLY A 243 -12.47 0.70 -7.45
C GLY A 243 -13.99 0.87 -7.33
N LEU A 244 -14.69 0.80 -8.46
CA LEU A 244 -16.13 1.02 -8.52
C LEU A 244 -16.93 0.00 -7.69
N ASP A 245 -16.61 -1.28 -7.84
CA ASP A 245 -17.35 -2.37 -7.17
C ASP A 245 -17.18 -2.29 -5.65
N GLN A 246 -15.99 -1.90 -5.17
CA GLN A 246 -15.72 -1.77 -3.75
C GLN A 246 -16.38 -0.55 -3.10
N LEU A 247 -16.84 0.42 -3.90
CA LEU A 247 -17.60 1.60 -3.44
C LEU A 247 -19.11 1.38 -3.44
N THR A 248 -19.58 0.24 -3.95
CA THR A 248 -20.99 -0.10 -4.01
C THR A 248 -21.34 -1.21 -3.04
N THR A 249 -22.62 -1.38 -2.74
CA THR A 249 -23.14 -2.47 -1.93
C THR A 249 -24.42 -3.02 -2.57
N TYR A 250 -24.92 -4.10 -2.04
CA TYR A 250 -26.13 -4.77 -2.54
C TYR A 250 -27.18 -4.87 -1.45
N LYS A 251 -28.41 -5.06 -1.85
CA LYS A 251 -29.53 -5.46 -0.99
C LYS A 251 -30.19 -6.72 -1.52
N TYR A 252 -30.65 -7.55 -0.62
CA TYR A 252 -31.49 -8.69 -0.99
C TYR A 252 -32.89 -8.21 -1.22
N ILE A 253 -33.50 -8.67 -2.34
CA ILE A 253 -34.92 -8.44 -2.66
C ILE A 253 -35.59 -9.80 -2.66
N LEU A 254 -36.55 -9.99 -1.75
CA LEU A 254 -37.35 -11.19 -1.66
C LEU A 254 -38.77 -10.87 -2.15
N VAL A 255 -39.21 -11.58 -3.20
CA VAL A 255 -40.57 -11.49 -3.72
C VAL A 255 -41.30 -12.79 -3.39
N GLY A 256 -42.16 -12.73 -2.40
CA GLY A 256 -42.89 -13.91 -1.92
C GLY A 256 -44.31 -14.03 -2.49
N LYS A 257 -44.89 -15.21 -2.32
CA LYS A 257 -46.29 -15.52 -2.64
C LYS A 257 -47.09 -15.98 -1.41
N GLY A 258 -46.72 -15.46 -0.23
CA GLY A 258 -47.35 -15.83 1.05
C GLY A 258 -46.62 -16.91 1.85
N GLN A 259 -45.32 -17.17 1.54
CA GLN A 259 -44.52 -18.11 2.33
C GLN A 259 -44.36 -17.59 3.77
N ILE A 260 -44.50 -18.48 4.72
CA ILE A 260 -44.26 -18.24 6.15
C ILE A 260 -43.10 -19.10 6.65
N ARG A 261 -42.46 -18.68 7.70
CA ARG A 261 -41.47 -19.50 8.41
C ARG A 261 -42.18 -20.25 9.54
N SER A 262 -42.02 -21.57 9.60
CA SER A 262 -42.43 -22.42 10.72
C SER A 262 -41.56 -22.19 11.96
#